data_54718bda1070570fab723b34aa946a2d
#
_entry.id   54718bda1070570fab723b34aa946a2d
#
_cell.length_a   1.000
_cell.length_b   1.000
_cell.length_c   1.000
_cell.angle_alpha   90.00
_cell.angle_beta   90.00
_cell.angle_gamma   90.00
#
_symmetry.space_group_name_H-M   'P 1'
#
loop_
_entity.id
_entity.type
_entity.pdbx_description
1 polymer ?
#
loop_
_entity_poly.entity_id
_entity_poly.type
_entity_poly.pdbx_seq_one_letter_code
_entity_poly.pdbx_strand_id
1 'polypeptide(L)'
;MEEHSNHEGIIPAALVIGAGIAGMQAALDIAYKGFQVHLVEREPYIGGHMAQLDKTFPTLDCSACIITPKMVETASHPNIHLHTSSEVTEIKGSAGDFHVMILKRPTYVDPNRCTGCGACVEACVLKKGVPSEFDEGLALRKAIHIPFPQAVPLKAVVDPKSCLLLIKGTCKKACVETCGAEAIDFSQREEVVEIRVGAIVVATGFDLFDPKLKPEFGYGIYPNVLHGLEFERLSSASGPTKGDITIDGKQPRDVVFIHCVGSRDKTVGNEYCSRICCMSTAKQAHLVREKIPDARITVLYMDMRAFGKGFEEFYERVQKEGIIYRRANPSEIYKKNGMLMVKGEDTLMGEPFEIEADLVVLAAGLTPRRGDEIFRGVLGLERSSDRFYAQNPGFDPVLSGKEGIFLAGCCQAPRDIPDTVAQASGAAALACTILSKKKLE
;
A
#
# COMPACT_ATOMS: atom_id res chain seq x y z
N MET A 1 -2.68 -43.91 -31.39
CA MET A 1 -2.02 -42.64 -31.10
C MET A 1 -2.20 -42.42 -29.60
N GLU A 2 -1.19 -42.89 -28.85
CA GLU A 2 -1.18 -42.79 -27.39
C GLU A 2 -0.84 -41.33 -27.02
N GLU A 3 -1.76 -40.62 -26.41
CA GLU A 3 -1.47 -39.36 -25.71
C GLU A 3 -0.53 -39.68 -24.54
N HIS A 4 0.74 -39.39 -24.71
CA HIS A 4 1.65 -39.33 -23.60
C HIS A 4 1.23 -38.19 -22.67
N SER A 5 0.38 -38.49 -21.69
CA SER A 5 0.21 -37.65 -20.53
C SER A 5 1.53 -37.69 -19.76
N ASN A 6 2.36 -36.68 -19.97
CA ASN A 6 3.51 -36.40 -19.11
C ASN A 6 2.99 -36.08 -17.71
N HIS A 7 2.96 -37.09 -16.86
CA HIS A 7 2.65 -36.94 -15.44
C HIS A 7 3.86 -36.39 -14.70
N GLU A 8 4.19 -35.11 -14.91
CA GLU A 8 5.16 -34.42 -14.07
C GLU A 8 4.57 -34.21 -12.66
N GLY A 9 5.40 -34.45 -11.64
CA GLY A 9 5.02 -34.30 -10.22
C GLY A 9 4.67 -32.87 -9.85
N ILE A 10 4.03 -32.66 -8.69
CA ILE A 10 3.71 -31.34 -8.17
C ILE A 10 5.02 -30.55 -7.94
N ILE A 11 5.08 -29.32 -8.45
CA ILE A 11 6.20 -28.42 -8.25
C ILE A 11 6.16 -27.87 -6.80
N PRO A 12 7.18 -28.16 -5.96
CA PRO A 12 7.17 -27.77 -4.54
C PRO A 12 7.62 -26.32 -4.33
N ALA A 13 7.05 -25.41 -5.13
CA ALA A 13 7.30 -23.99 -5.07
C ALA A 13 5.99 -23.20 -5.16
N ALA A 14 5.92 -22.05 -4.54
CA ALA A 14 4.79 -21.12 -4.62
C ALA A 14 5.18 -19.80 -5.28
N LEU A 15 4.22 -19.17 -5.96
CA LEU A 15 4.28 -17.78 -6.36
C LEU A 15 3.44 -16.95 -5.38
N VAL A 16 4.00 -15.87 -4.87
CA VAL A 16 3.28 -14.85 -4.12
C VAL A 16 3.36 -13.53 -4.87
N ILE A 17 2.23 -12.90 -5.17
CA ILE A 17 2.15 -11.69 -5.99
C ILE A 17 1.74 -10.51 -5.14
N GLY A 18 2.68 -9.55 -4.98
CA GLY A 18 2.59 -8.41 -4.08
C GLY A 18 3.31 -8.65 -2.76
N ALA A 19 4.25 -7.77 -2.42
CA ALA A 19 5.08 -7.85 -1.21
C ALA A 19 4.68 -6.82 -0.15
N GLY A 20 3.38 -6.53 -0.01
CA GLY A 20 2.80 -5.90 1.17
C GLY A 20 2.75 -6.85 2.35
N ILE A 21 2.14 -6.44 3.47
CA ILE A 21 2.08 -7.25 4.70
C ILE A 21 1.46 -8.63 4.48
N ALA A 22 0.42 -8.74 3.61
CA ALA A 22 -0.20 -10.02 3.27
C ALA A 22 0.76 -10.95 2.53
N GLY A 23 1.42 -10.43 1.49
CA GLY A 23 2.33 -11.25 0.68
C GLY A 23 3.57 -11.69 1.44
N MET A 24 4.14 -10.80 2.26
CA MET A 24 5.28 -11.15 3.12
C MET A 24 4.90 -12.22 4.15
N GLN A 25 3.70 -12.11 4.77
CA GLN A 25 3.23 -13.12 5.71
C GLN A 25 3.05 -14.47 5.00
N ALA A 26 2.35 -14.49 3.86
CA ALA A 26 2.14 -15.72 3.12
C ALA A 26 3.46 -16.36 2.65
N ALA A 27 4.39 -15.54 2.15
CA ALA A 27 5.70 -16.00 1.70
C ALA A 27 6.51 -16.64 2.84
N LEU A 28 6.57 -16.00 4.01
CA LEU A 28 7.25 -16.51 5.18
C LEU A 28 6.60 -17.81 5.68
N ASP A 29 5.27 -17.87 5.79
CA ASP A 29 4.56 -19.06 6.27
C ASP A 29 4.80 -20.27 5.36
N ILE A 30 4.83 -20.07 4.03
CA ILE A 30 5.14 -21.12 3.06
C ILE A 30 6.62 -21.52 3.16
N ALA A 31 7.53 -20.55 3.24
CA ALA A 31 8.96 -20.77 3.29
C ALA A 31 9.40 -21.51 4.57
N TYR A 32 8.77 -21.24 5.71
CA TYR A 32 8.98 -21.97 6.97
C TYR A 32 8.51 -23.43 6.93
N LYS A 33 7.63 -23.77 5.98
CA LYS A 33 7.26 -25.18 5.72
C LYS A 33 8.26 -25.89 4.80
N GLY A 34 9.33 -25.21 4.38
CA GLY A 34 10.40 -25.76 3.56
C GLY A 34 10.18 -25.66 2.04
N PHE A 35 9.11 -25.00 1.59
CA PHE A 35 8.86 -24.79 0.17
C PHE A 35 9.59 -23.56 -0.37
N GLN A 36 9.99 -23.60 -1.65
CA GLN A 36 10.50 -22.43 -2.35
C GLN A 36 9.38 -21.43 -2.63
N VAL A 37 9.66 -20.14 -2.51
CA VAL A 37 8.69 -19.07 -2.77
C VAL A 37 9.31 -18.04 -3.71
N HIS A 38 8.62 -17.75 -4.81
CA HIS A 38 8.92 -16.60 -5.65
C HIS A 38 7.98 -15.46 -5.24
N LEU A 39 8.53 -14.42 -4.61
CA LEU A 39 7.78 -13.22 -4.18
C LEU A 39 8.00 -12.11 -5.19
N VAL A 40 6.94 -11.73 -5.92
CA VAL A 40 6.98 -10.73 -6.99
C VAL A 40 6.37 -9.41 -6.52
N GLU A 41 7.15 -8.31 -6.65
CA GLU A 41 6.72 -6.96 -6.30
C GLU A 41 7.05 -5.98 -7.43
N ARG A 42 6.07 -5.18 -7.81
CA ARG A 42 6.24 -4.20 -8.89
C ARG A 42 7.07 -2.98 -8.50
N GLU A 43 7.03 -2.61 -7.20
CA GLU A 43 7.86 -1.54 -6.66
C GLU A 43 9.31 -2.03 -6.46
N PRO A 44 10.29 -1.13 -6.42
CA PRO A 44 11.68 -1.51 -6.16
C PRO A 44 11.95 -1.86 -4.69
N TYR A 45 10.92 -1.92 -3.86
CA TYR A 45 10.98 -2.23 -2.43
C TYR A 45 9.73 -3.01 -2.00
N ILE A 46 9.81 -3.65 -0.84
CA ILE A 46 8.68 -4.37 -0.21
C ILE A 46 8.13 -3.59 0.98
N GLY A 47 6.95 -3.97 1.49
CA GLY A 47 6.29 -3.38 2.65
C GLY A 47 4.89 -2.82 2.37
N GLY A 48 4.61 -2.42 1.11
CA GLY A 48 3.32 -1.86 0.70
C GLY A 48 2.92 -0.63 1.53
N HIS A 49 1.61 -0.38 1.66
CA HIS A 49 1.10 0.78 2.39
C HIS A 49 1.43 0.77 3.89
N MET A 50 1.66 -0.41 4.51
CA MET A 50 2.04 -0.43 5.92
C MET A 50 3.39 0.25 6.18
N ALA A 51 4.31 0.24 5.20
CA ALA A 51 5.58 0.97 5.32
C ALA A 51 5.41 2.50 5.30
N GLN A 52 4.28 3.00 4.79
CA GLN A 52 3.96 4.44 4.73
C GLN A 52 3.27 4.97 5.99
N LEU A 53 2.75 4.08 6.86
CA LEU A 53 2.06 4.46 8.09
C LEU A 53 3.05 4.93 9.17
N ASP A 54 2.62 5.87 10.01
CA ASP A 54 3.33 6.27 11.22
C ASP A 54 3.14 5.23 12.34
N LYS A 55 1.90 5.08 12.81
CA LYS A 55 1.53 4.12 13.86
C LYS A 55 0.40 3.20 13.41
N THR A 56 0.22 2.08 14.10
CA THR A 56 -0.91 1.18 13.92
C THR A 56 -2.00 1.44 14.96
N PHE A 57 -3.24 1.10 14.69
CA PHE A 57 -4.33 1.11 15.66
C PHE A 57 -4.67 -0.34 16.09
N PRO A 58 -5.18 -0.58 17.30
CA PRO A 58 -5.48 0.37 18.39
C PRO A 58 -4.29 0.61 19.32
N THR A 59 -3.17 -0.10 19.12
CA THR A 59 -2.04 -0.17 20.06
C THR A 59 -1.12 1.04 20.00
N LEU A 60 -1.17 1.83 18.91
CA LEU A 60 -0.27 2.95 18.63
C LEU A 60 1.20 2.55 18.48
N ASP A 61 1.45 1.30 18.10
CA ASP A 61 2.79 0.83 17.82
C ASP A 61 3.36 1.50 16.55
N CYS A 62 4.65 1.72 16.55
CA CYS A 62 5.37 2.24 15.40
C CYS A 62 5.29 1.26 14.22
N SER A 63 4.69 1.67 13.13
CA SER A 63 4.49 0.81 11.95
C SER A 63 5.81 0.35 11.35
N ALA A 64 6.78 1.25 11.19
CA ALA A 64 8.11 0.93 10.69
C ALA A 64 8.85 -0.07 11.59
N CYS A 65 8.67 0.02 12.93
CA CYS A 65 9.29 -0.88 13.89
C CYS A 65 8.76 -2.32 13.80
N ILE A 66 7.49 -2.46 13.38
CA ILE A 66 6.86 -3.78 13.18
C ILE A 66 7.21 -4.35 11.81
N ILE A 67 7.11 -3.54 10.74
CA ILE A 67 7.22 -4.06 9.39
C ILE A 67 8.67 -4.25 8.94
N THR A 68 9.62 -3.42 9.41
CA THR A 68 11.01 -3.51 8.97
C THR A 68 11.67 -4.86 9.29
N PRO A 69 11.55 -5.41 10.50
CA PRO A 69 12.05 -6.74 10.78
C PRO A 69 11.47 -7.81 9.84
N LYS A 70 10.16 -7.74 9.58
CA LYS A 70 9.49 -8.66 8.65
C LYS A 70 9.97 -8.50 7.21
N MET A 71 10.22 -7.28 6.74
CA MET A 71 10.81 -7.03 5.43
C MET A 71 12.22 -7.63 5.32
N VAL A 72 13.05 -7.43 6.34
CA VAL A 72 14.43 -7.96 6.37
C VAL A 72 14.40 -9.50 6.39
N GLU A 73 13.57 -10.09 7.24
CA GLU A 73 13.39 -11.54 7.32
C GLU A 73 12.94 -12.14 5.98
N THR A 74 11.94 -11.52 5.33
CA THR A 74 11.46 -11.93 4.00
C THR A 74 12.57 -11.88 2.95
N ALA A 75 13.34 -10.80 2.92
CA ALA A 75 14.40 -10.61 1.92
C ALA A 75 15.64 -11.50 2.16
N SER A 76 15.87 -11.96 3.39
CA SER A 76 17.02 -12.78 3.77
C SER A 76 16.71 -14.27 3.91
N HIS A 77 15.42 -14.67 3.82
CA HIS A 77 15.03 -16.06 3.99
C HIS A 77 15.54 -16.93 2.82
N PRO A 78 16.25 -18.06 3.07
CA PRO A 78 16.90 -18.85 2.03
C PRO A 78 15.94 -19.48 1.01
N ASN A 79 14.67 -19.67 1.40
CA ASN A 79 13.63 -20.23 0.53
C ASN A 79 12.80 -19.16 -0.17
N ILE A 80 13.10 -17.86 -0.03
CA ILE A 80 12.34 -16.78 -0.68
C ILE A 80 13.22 -16.13 -1.77
N HIS A 81 12.77 -16.22 -3.00
CA HIS A 81 13.34 -15.54 -4.15
C HIS A 81 12.55 -14.24 -4.38
N LEU A 82 13.14 -13.12 -3.96
CA LEU A 82 12.50 -11.81 -4.07
C LEU A 82 12.75 -11.19 -5.45
N HIS A 83 11.66 -10.88 -6.17
CA HIS A 83 11.66 -10.22 -7.47
C HIS A 83 11.02 -8.82 -7.32
N THR A 84 11.81 -7.80 -6.99
CA THR A 84 11.35 -6.40 -6.98
C THR A 84 11.44 -5.79 -8.37
N SER A 85 10.77 -4.66 -8.61
CA SER A 85 10.62 -4.02 -9.93
C SER A 85 10.12 -5.00 -11.00
N SER A 86 9.25 -5.94 -10.61
CA SER A 86 8.86 -7.08 -11.43
C SER A 86 7.35 -7.27 -11.46
N GLU A 87 6.82 -7.71 -12.58
CA GLU A 87 5.40 -7.99 -12.77
C GLU A 87 5.19 -9.36 -13.43
N VAL A 88 4.16 -10.06 -13.02
CA VAL A 88 3.71 -11.30 -13.69
C VAL A 88 2.96 -10.92 -14.96
N THR A 89 3.41 -11.43 -16.10
CA THR A 89 2.83 -11.12 -17.41
C THR A 89 2.04 -12.27 -18.02
N GLU A 90 2.34 -13.50 -17.64
CA GLU A 90 1.63 -14.68 -18.12
C GLU A 90 1.60 -15.78 -17.07
N ILE A 91 0.48 -16.50 -16.98
CA ILE A 91 0.32 -17.72 -16.18
C ILE A 91 -0.40 -18.76 -17.03
N LYS A 92 0.21 -19.94 -17.17
CA LYS A 92 -0.35 -21.10 -17.85
C LYS A 92 -0.30 -22.32 -16.93
N GLY A 93 -1.08 -23.35 -17.23
CA GLY A 93 -1.10 -24.59 -16.45
C GLY A 93 -2.25 -24.62 -15.45
N SER A 94 -2.11 -25.44 -14.41
CA SER A 94 -3.13 -25.73 -13.40
C SER A 94 -2.50 -25.97 -12.02
N ALA A 95 -3.35 -26.17 -11.01
CA ALA A 95 -2.90 -26.50 -9.66
C ALA A 95 -1.89 -27.66 -9.66
N GLY A 96 -0.76 -27.44 -9.01
CA GLY A 96 0.38 -28.35 -8.97
C GLY A 96 1.46 -28.03 -9.99
N ASP A 97 1.15 -27.34 -11.10
CA ASP A 97 2.12 -27.00 -12.13
C ASP A 97 1.69 -25.78 -12.97
N PHE A 98 2.02 -24.62 -12.49
CA PHE A 98 1.86 -23.35 -13.20
C PHE A 98 3.18 -22.91 -13.81
N HIS A 99 3.16 -22.55 -15.09
CA HIS A 99 4.23 -21.87 -15.80
C HIS A 99 3.98 -20.37 -15.74
N VAL A 100 4.91 -19.62 -15.21
CA VAL A 100 4.76 -18.19 -14.94
C VAL A 100 5.89 -17.40 -15.59
N MET A 101 5.52 -16.35 -16.33
CA MET A 101 6.46 -15.39 -16.89
C MET A 101 6.47 -14.12 -16.04
N ILE A 102 7.65 -13.72 -15.60
CA ILE A 102 7.88 -12.50 -14.79
C ILE A 102 8.71 -11.53 -15.61
N LEU A 103 8.18 -10.35 -15.86
CA LEU A 103 8.89 -9.24 -16.48
C LEU A 103 9.59 -8.43 -15.40
N LYS A 104 10.91 -8.41 -15.40
CA LYS A 104 11.74 -7.59 -14.52
C LYS A 104 12.16 -6.31 -15.24
N ARG A 105 11.80 -5.17 -14.67
CA ARG A 105 12.14 -3.86 -15.20
C ARG A 105 13.51 -3.40 -14.71
N PRO A 106 14.30 -2.70 -15.55
CA PRO A 106 15.59 -2.18 -15.15
C PRO A 106 15.45 -1.09 -14.09
N THR A 107 16.21 -1.24 -13.01
CA THR A 107 16.38 -0.18 -12.00
C THR A 107 17.57 0.73 -12.32
N TYR A 108 18.35 0.36 -13.35
CA TYR A 108 19.60 0.99 -13.76
C TYR A 108 20.68 1.05 -12.67
N VAL A 109 20.47 0.27 -11.62
CA VAL A 109 21.41 0.08 -10.51
C VAL A 109 21.52 -1.42 -10.24
N ASP A 110 22.74 -1.96 -10.21
CA ASP A 110 22.97 -3.34 -9.81
C ASP A 110 22.75 -3.49 -8.30
N PRO A 111 21.73 -4.25 -7.86
CA PRO A 111 21.42 -4.39 -6.44
C PRO A 111 22.50 -5.16 -5.67
N ASN A 112 23.33 -5.98 -6.34
CA ASN A 112 24.40 -6.74 -5.70
C ASN A 112 25.63 -5.85 -5.41
N ARG A 113 25.84 -4.82 -6.19
CA ARG A 113 26.94 -3.86 -6.03
C ARG A 113 26.56 -2.65 -5.20
N CYS A 114 25.32 -2.19 -5.28
CA CYS A 114 24.84 -1.00 -4.59
C CYS A 114 24.86 -1.19 -3.06
N THR A 115 25.50 -0.28 -2.35
CA THR A 115 25.56 -0.29 -0.87
C THR A 115 24.48 0.60 -0.20
N GLY A 116 23.66 1.31 -0.99
CA GLY A 116 22.64 2.23 -0.45
C GLY A 116 23.19 3.52 0.16
N CYS A 117 24.44 3.92 -0.16
CA CYS A 117 25.11 5.06 0.48
C CYS A 117 24.53 6.45 0.14
N GLY A 118 23.72 6.57 -0.91
CA GLY A 118 23.06 7.83 -1.30
C GLY A 118 23.92 8.83 -2.08
N ALA A 119 25.24 8.63 -2.26
CA ALA A 119 26.12 9.58 -2.96
C ALA A 119 25.63 9.92 -4.40
N CYS A 120 25.07 8.95 -5.10
CA CYS A 120 24.50 9.14 -6.44
C CYS A 120 23.24 10.05 -6.41
N VAL A 121 22.48 10.03 -5.32
CA VAL A 121 21.28 10.88 -5.14
C VAL A 121 21.70 12.34 -5.01
N GLU A 122 22.72 12.61 -4.20
CA GLU A 122 23.27 13.97 -4.01
C GLU A 122 23.89 14.50 -5.31
N ALA A 123 24.61 13.66 -6.06
CA ALA A 123 25.24 14.02 -7.32
C ALA A 123 24.24 14.24 -8.48
N CYS A 124 22.97 13.86 -8.33
CA CYS A 124 21.98 13.98 -9.38
C CYS A 124 21.68 15.44 -9.74
N VAL A 125 21.87 15.78 -11.02
CA VAL A 125 21.73 17.15 -11.53
C VAL A 125 20.29 17.65 -11.66
N LEU A 126 19.29 16.82 -11.40
CA LEU A 126 17.88 17.20 -11.42
C LEU A 126 17.59 18.19 -10.28
N LYS A 127 17.65 19.52 -10.57
CA LYS A 127 17.59 20.55 -9.53
C LYS A 127 16.25 20.61 -8.81
N LYS A 128 15.13 20.63 -9.54
CA LYS A 128 13.79 20.81 -8.95
C LYS A 128 13.23 19.56 -8.27
N GLY A 129 13.77 18.39 -8.58
CA GLY A 129 13.18 17.13 -8.14
C GLY A 129 11.84 16.82 -8.82
N VAL A 130 11.27 15.70 -8.45
CA VAL A 130 9.91 15.25 -8.81
C VAL A 130 9.19 14.78 -7.54
N PRO A 131 7.86 14.79 -7.49
CA PRO A 131 7.13 14.30 -6.33
C PRO A 131 7.57 12.88 -5.93
N SER A 132 7.75 12.65 -4.64
CA SER A 132 8.05 11.34 -4.08
C SER A 132 6.77 10.51 -4.02
N GLU A 133 6.73 9.36 -4.66
CA GLU A 133 5.60 8.46 -4.64
C GLU A 133 5.40 7.86 -3.24
N PHE A 134 6.49 7.56 -2.54
CA PHE A 134 6.42 7.03 -1.17
C PHE A 134 5.85 8.03 -0.17
N ASP A 135 6.12 9.32 -0.38
CA ASP A 135 5.60 10.40 0.46
C ASP A 135 4.30 11.03 -0.09
N GLU A 136 3.59 10.33 -0.96
CA GLU A 136 2.32 10.78 -1.56
C GLU A 136 2.42 12.18 -2.22
N GLY A 137 3.61 12.52 -2.75
CA GLY A 137 3.86 13.81 -3.39
C GLY A 137 4.23 14.95 -2.44
N LEU A 138 4.19 14.76 -1.12
CA LEU A 138 4.51 15.79 -0.12
C LEU A 138 6.01 16.16 -0.09
N ALA A 139 6.88 15.28 -0.56
CA ALA A 139 8.31 15.54 -0.72
C ALA A 139 8.73 15.49 -2.18
N LEU A 140 9.89 16.06 -2.47
CA LEU A 140 10.52 15.96 -3.79
C LEU A 140 11.72 15.01 -3.72
N ARG A 141 11.83 14.12 -4.72
CA ARG A 141 12.96 13.21 -4.89
C ARG A 141 13.74 13.49 -6.18
N LYS A 142 14.96 12.98 -6.25
CA LYS A 142 15.77 13.00 -7.48
C LYS A 142 15.36 11.88 -8.43
N ALA A 143 15.83 11.95 -9.68
CA ALA A 143 15.61 10.88 -10.67
C ALA A 143 16.27 9.57 -10.26
N ILE A 144 17.48 9.61 -9.66
CA ILE A 144 18.05 8.51 -8.91
C ILE A 144 17.81 8.76 -7.44
N HIS A 145 17.24 7.78 -6.73
CA HIS A 145 16.83 7.95 -5.35
C HIS A 145 16.83 6.60 -4.61
N ILE A 146 16.84 6.65 -3.30
CA ILE A 146 16.49 5.55 -2.41
C ILE A 146 15.04 5.77 -2.03
N PRO A 147 14.13 4.79 -2.20
CA PRO A 147 12.68 5.00 -2.01
C PRO A 147 12.31 5.59 -0.64
N PHE A 148 12.86 5.04 0.44
CA PHE A 148 12.73 5.56 1.81
C PHE A 148 13.84 4.99 2.70
N PRO A 149 14.12 5.57 3.89
CA PRO A 149 15.29 5.19 4.69
C PRO A 149 15.34 3.73 5.14
N GLN A 150 14.20 3.09 5.37
CA GLN A 150 14.08 1.69 5.80
C GLN A 150 13.73 0.73 4.65
N ALA A 151 13.89 1.15 3.39
CA ALA A 151 13.55 0.33 2.23
C ALA A 151 14.29 -1.02 2.23
N VAL A 152 13.60 -2.07 1.85
CA VAL A 152 14.18 -3.40 1.64
C VAL A 152 13.82 -3.86 0.23
N PRO A 153 14.84 -4.10 -0.63
CA PRO A 153 16.26 -3.84 -0.42
C PRO A 153 16.60 -2.35 -0.31
N LEU A 154 17.58 -2.00 0.52
CA LEU A 154 18.07 -0.61 0.64
C LEU A 154 19.01 -0.30 -0.53
N LYS A 155 18.45 0.00 -1.69
CA LYS A 155 19.17 0.24 -2.94
C LYS A 155 18.70 1.52 -3.60
N ALA A 156 19.61 2.19 -4.31
CA ALA A 156 19.22 3.28 -5.19
C ALA A 156 18.53 2.72 -6.45
N VAL A 157 17.61 3.50 -6.99
CA VAL A 157 16.91 3.19 -8.25
C VAL A 157 16.82 4.44 -9.10
N VAL A 158 16.79 4.27 -10.42
CA VAL A 158 16.60 5.37 -11.38
C VAL A 158 15.19 5.33 -11.91
N ASP A 159 14.47 6.43 -11.78
CA ASP A 159 13.19 6.64 -12.44
C ASP A 159 13.42 7.05 -13.91
N PRO A 160 13.09 6.21 -14.90
CA PRO A 160 13.32 6.51 -16.30
C PRO A 160 12.48 7.70 -16.81
N LYS A 161 11.34 8.01 -16.14
CA LYS A 161 10.45 9.10 -16.53
C LYS A 161 10.96 10.48 -16.14
N SER A 162 11.89 10.56 -15.17
CA SER A 162 12.47 11.82 -14.69
C SER A 162 13.99 11.94 -14.94
N CYS A 163 14.66 10.87 -15.33
CA CYS A 163 16.09 10.86 -15.61
C CYS A 163 16.44 11.59 -16.92
N LEU A 164 17.15 12.72 -16.83
CA LEU A 164 17.52 13.52 -18.00
C LEU A 164 18.36 12.75 -19.02
N LEU A 165 19.18 11.79 -18.58
CA LEU A 165 19.93 10.91 -19.49
C LEU A 165 18.99 10.04 -20.34
N LEU A 166 18.03 9.38 -19.67
CA LEU A 166 17.12 8.46 -20.36
C LEU A 166 16.09 9.18 -21.23
N ILE A 167 15.64 10.37 -20.82
CA ILE A 167 14.64 11.15 -21.57
C ILE A 167 15.28 11.93 -22.73
N LYS A 168 16.43 12.58 -22.49
CA LYS A 168 17.01 13.58 -23.41
C LYS A 168 18.42 13.25 -23.88
N GLY A 169 19.09 12.25 -23.32
CA GLY A 169 20.49 11.93 -23.64
C GLY A 169 21.52 12.99 -23.20
N THR A 170 21.11 14.02 -22.46
CA THR A 170 21.93 15.24 -22.23
C THR A 170 22.54 15.35 -20.83
N CYS A 171 22.61 14.27 -20.06
CA CYS A 171 23.18 14.28 -18.71
C CYS A 171 24.67 13.89 -18.71
N LYS A 172 25.48 14.61 -17.91
CA LYS A 172 26.91 14.31 -17.69
C LYS A 172 27.17 13.06 -16.83
N LYS A 173 26.12 12.36 -16.37
CA LYS A 173 26.21 11.11 -15.57
C LYS A 173 27.00 11.26 -14.25
N ALA A 174 26.94 12.41 -13.57
CA ALA A 174 27.63 12.64 -12.31
C ALA A 174 27.33 11.55 -11.24
N CYS A 175 26.12 10.96 -11.25
CA CYS A 175 25.78 9.84 -10.40
C CYS A 175 26.65 8.60 -10.63
N VAL A 176 27.08 8.35 -11.89
CA VAL A 176 27.99 7.23 -12.23
C VAL A 176 29.39 7.52 -11.70
N GLU A 177 29.92 8.74 -11.97
CA GLU A 177 31.26 9.14 -11.55
C GLU A 177 31.43 9.14 -10.02
N THR A 178 30.36 9.44 -9.28
CA THR A 178 30.37 9.47 -7.82
C THR A 178 30.18 8.09 -7.18
N CYS A 179 29.74 7.08 -7.95
CA CYS A 179 29.44 5.76 -7.43
C CYS A 179 30.70 4.93 -7.22
N GLY A 180 31.29 4.93 -6.02
CA GLY A 180 32.50 4.14 -5.70
C GLY A 180 32.29 2.62 -5.82
N ALA A 181 31.06 2.12 -5.77
CA ALA A 181 30.71 0.71 -5.98
C ALA A 181 30.48 0.37 -7.46
N GLU A 182 30.54 1.36 -8.36
CA GLU A 182 30.27 1.23 -9.80
C GLU A 182 28.98 0.44 -10.09
N ALA A 183 27.94 0.68 -9.30
CA ALA A 183 26.68 -0.05 -9.36
C ALA A 183 25.71 0.46 -10.43
N ILE A 184 25.95 1.65 -11.03
CA ILE A 184 25.00 2.29 -11.94
C ILE A 184 25.29 1.86 -13.37
N ASP A 185 24.29 1.24 -14.01
CA ASP A 185 24.38 0.72 -15.38
C ASP A 185 23.15 1.09 -16.19
N PHE A 186 23.30 2.09 -17.07
CA PHE A 186 22.24 2.53 -17.98
C PHE A 186 22.04 1.63 -19.20
N SER A 187 22.84 0.56 -19.35
CA SER A 187 22.66 -0.45 -20.40
C SER A 187 21.63 -1.53 -20.04
N GLN A 188 21.20 -1.60 -18.78
CA GLN A 188 20.17 -2.56 -18.34
C GLN A 188 18.92 -2.50 -19.23
N ARG A 189 18.34 -3.67 -19.47
CA ARG A 189 17.10 -3.84 -20.24
C ARG A 189 16.10 -4.64 -19.44
N GLU A 190 14.86 -4.66 -19.90
CA GLU A 190 13.85 -5.59 -19.39
C GLU A 190 14.33 -7.04 -19.57
N GLU A 191 14.07 -7.85 -18.56
CA GLU A 191 14.40 -9.26 -18.52
C GLU A 191 13.13 -10.06 -18.25
N VAL A 192 12.94 -11.15 -18.99
CA VAL A 192 11.84 -12.09 -18.73
C VAL A 192 12.40 -13.31 -18.03
N VAL A 193 11.87 -13.61 -16.86
CA VAL A 193 12.22 -14.79 -16.05
C VAL A 193 11.05 -15.76 -16.10
N GLU A 194 11.33 -16.99 -16.50
CA GLU A 194 10.36 -18.10 -16.48
C GLU A 194 10.55 -18.93 -15.21
N ILE A 195 9.45 -19.22 -14.51
CA ILE A 195 9.42 -20.07 -13.32
C ILE A 195 8.28 -21.08 -13.40
N ARG A 196 8.42 -22.18 -12.63
CA ARG A 196 7.35 -23.15 -12.42
C ARG A 196 6.99 -23.22 -10.94
N VAL A 197 5.68 -23.20 -10.62
CA VAL A 197 5.18 -23.23 -9.24
C VAL A 197 3.93 -24.10 -9.13
N GLY A 198 3.72 -24.74 -7.98
CA GLY A 198 2.54 -25.57 -7.73
C GLY A 198 1.33 -24.82 -7.22
N ALA A 199 1.53 -23.64 -6.61
CA ALA A 199 0.45 -22.83 -6.04
C ALA A 199 0.74 -21.33 -6.17
N ILE A 200 -0.31 -20.52 -6.18
CA ILE A 200 -0.23 -19.06 -6.33
C ILE A 200 -1.03 -18.38 -5.21
N VAL A 201 -0.45 -17.38 -4.55
CA VAL A 201 -1.12 -16.49 -3.60
C VAL A 201 -1.14 -15.07 -4.18
N VAL A 202 -2.33 -14.52 -4.34
CA VAL A 202 -2.55 -13.15 -4.81
C VAL A 202 -2.70 -12.23 -3.62
N ALA A 203 -1.77 -11.29 -3.45
CA ALA A 203 -1.69 -10.35 -2.34
C ALA A 203 -1.45 -8.91 -2.82
N THR A 204 -2.06 -8.53 -3.94
CA THR A 204 -1.82 -7.26 -4.66
C THR A 204 -2.30 -6.01 -3.93
N GLY A 205 -3.06 -6.17 -2.83
CA GLY A 205 -3.50 -5.07 -1.98
C GLY A 205 -4.62 -4.22 -2.59
N PHE A 206 -4.56 -2.90 -2.41
CA PHE A 206 -5.58 -1.93 -2.76
C PHE A 206 -4.96 -0.60 -3.19
N ASP A 207 -5.77 0.26 -3.81
CA ASP A 207 -5.47 1.69 -3.97
C ASP A 207 -6.41 2.51 -3.07
N LEU A 208 -6.00 3.73 -2.72
CA LEU A 208 -6.93 4.68 -2.12
C LEU A 208 -7.87 5.25 -3.17
N PHE A 209 -9.10 5.52 -2.74
CA PHE A 209 -10.03 6.31 -3.54
C PHE A 209 -9.41 7.67 -3.86
N ASP A 210 -9.52 8.10 -5.12
CA ASP A 210 -9.04 9.42 -5.52
C ASP A 210 -10.04 10.51 -5.09
N PRO A 211 -9.73 11.34 -4.08
CA PRO A 211 -10.67 12.34 -3.59
C PRO A 211 -10.99 13.44 -4.60
N LYS A 212 -10.23 13.56 -5.71
CA LYS A 212 -10.57 14.46 -6.83
C LYS A 212 -11.89 14.12 -7.50
N LEU A 213 -12.36 12.88 -7.35
CA LEU A 213 -13.68 12.45 -7.82
C LEU A 213 -14.83 12.97 -6.94
N LYS A 214 -14.49 13.66 -5.83
CA LYS A 214 -15.41 14.37 -4.92
C LYS A 214 -14.98 15.84 -4.84
N PRO A 215 -15.21 16.63 -5.94
CA PRO A 215 -14.69 17.99 -6.06
C PRO A 215 -15.24 18.94 -4.96
N GLU A 216 -16.38 18.60 -4.37
CA GLU A 216 -16.95 19.33 -3.24
C GLU A 216 -16.04 19.40 -2.00
N PHE A 217 -15.09 18.48 -1.87
CA PHE A 217 -14.12 18.48 -0.76
C PHE A 217 -12.82 19.23 -1.08
N GLY A 218 -12.66 19.77 -2.30
CA GLY A 218 -11.54 20.67 -2.65
C GLY A 218 -10.15 20.04 -2.63
N TYR A 219 -10.05 18.70 -2.62
CA TYR A 219 -8.75 17.99 -2.70
C TYR A 219 -8.04 18.30 -4.03
N GLY A 220 -6.74 18.64 -3.94
CA GLY A 220 -5.94 19.09 -5.08
C GLY A 220 -6.21 20.53 -5.51
N ILE A 221 -7.21 21.23 -4.92
CA ILE A 221 -7.46 22.66 -5.08
C ILE A 221 -6.87 23.43 -3.90
N TYR A 222 -7.11 22.93 -2.68
CA TYR A 222 -6.61 23.54 -1.45
C TYR A 222 -5.44 22.71 -0.90
N PRO A 223 -4.26 23.31 -0.70
CA PRO A 223 -3.06 22.57 -0.26
C PRO A 223 -3.18 22.00 1.17
N ASN A 224 -4.10 22.50 1.95
CA ASN A 224 -4.42 22.06 3.31
C ASN A 224 -5.64 21.12 3.38
N VAL A 225 -6.03 20.50 2.26
CA VAL A 225 -6.94 19.36 2.21
C VAL A 225 -6.13 18.14 1.77
N LEU A 226 -5.90 17.22 2.70
CA LEU A 226 -5.09 16.02 2.52
C LEU A 226 -5.97 14.77 2.61
N HIS A 227 -5.53 13.65 2.04
CA HIS A 227 -6.11 12.35 2.37
C HIS A 227 -5.33 11.66 3.52
N GLY A 228 -5.92 10.61 4.09
CA GLY A 228 -5.38 9.97 5.29
C GLY A 228 -3.95 9.46 5.15
N LEU A 229 -3.52 8.96 3.99
CA LEU A 229 -2.15 8.47 3.80
C LEU A 229 -1.13 9.60 3.67
N GLU A 230 -1.49 10.74 3.06
CA GLU A 230 -0.67 11.95 3.10
C GLU A 230 -0.47 12.43 4.55
N PHE A 231 -1.54 12.39 5.36
CA PHE A 231 -1.43 12.71 6.78
C PHE A 231 -0.50 11.75 7.53
N GLU A 232 -0.52 10.44 7.23
CA GLU A 232 0.43 9.47 7.80
C GLU A 232 1.87 9.85 7.47
N ARG A 233 2.15 10.24 6.22
CA ARG A 233 3.49 10.68 5.84
C ARG A 233 3.89 11.97 6.51
N LEU A 234 2.95 12.90 6.69
CA LEU A 234 3.19 14.15 7.41
C LEU A 234 3.49 13.92 8.89
N SER A 235 2.76 13.01 9.54
CA SER A 235 2.94 12.70 10.97
C SER A 235 4.12 11.77 11.27
N SER A 236 4.66 11.07 10.27
CA SER A 236 5.75 10.10 10.47
C SER A 236 7.10 10.76 10.67
N ALA A 237 7.90 10.24 11.64
CA ALA A 237 9.27 10.68 11.87
C ALA A 237 10.19 10.49 10.66
N SER A 238 9.87 9.53 9.76
CA SER A 238 10.57 9.32 8.49
C SER A 238 9.96 10.09 7.32
N GLY A 239 8.93 10.87 7.58
CA GLY A 239 8.23 11.67 6.57
C GLY A 239 8.92 13.01 6.27
N PRO A 240 8.36 13.79 5.32
CA PRO A 240 9.00 15.01 4.80
C PRO A 240 9.20 16.10 5.86
N THR A 241 8.36 16.14 6.89
CA THR A 241 8.40 17.10 7.98
C THR A 241 9.05 16.54 9.26
N LYS A 242 9.62 15.33 9.18
CA LYS A 242 10.23 14.62 10.32
C LYS A 242 9.24 14.41 11.48
N GLY A 243 7.97 14.29 11.14
CA GLY A 243 6.88 14.04 12.09
C GLY A 243 6.19 15.29 12.63
N ASP A 244 6.62 16.49 12.26
CA ASP A 244 5.92 17.72 12.61
C ASP A 244 4.68 17.91 11.72
N ILE A 245 3.51 17.98 12.32
CA ILE A 245 2.26 18.24 11.57
C ILE A 245 2.22 19.74 11.25
N THR A 246 2.71 20.10 10.06
CA THR A 246 2.75 21.50 9.60
C THR A 246 2.27 21.63 8.17
N ILE A 247 1.52 22.68 7.88
CA ILE A 247 1.11 23.10 6.53
C ILE A 247 1.74 24.47 6.28
N ASP A 248 2.51 24.60 5.21
CA ASP A 248 3.27 25.82 4.89
C ASP A 248 4.10 26.33 6.08
N GLY A 249 4.69 25.41 6.86
CA GLY A 249 5.54 25.70 8.03
C GLY A 249 4.77 26.14 9.27
N LYS A 250 3.44 26.04 9.30
CA LYS A 250 2.60 26.40 10.45
C LYS A 250 1.87 25.18 10.99
N GLN A 251 1.81 25.06 12.32
CA GLN A 251 0.97 24.04 12.96
C GLN A 251 -0.51 24.43 12.85
N PRO A 252 -1.39 23.51 12.41
CA PRO A 252 -2.82 23.76 12.35
C PRO A 252 -3.41 23.80 13.75
N ARG A 253 -4.32 24.78 13.99
CA ARG A 253 -5.08 24.89 15.24
C ARG A 253 -6.43 24.20 15.14
N ASP A 254 -7.02 24.22 13.95
CA ASP A 254 -8.32 23.66 13.66
C ASP A 254 -8.17 22.53 12.65
N VAL A 255 -8.36 21.30 13.11
CA VAL A 255 -8.20 20.08 12.28
C VAL A 255 -9.54 19.37 12.17
N VAL A 256 -9.98 19.17 10.94
CA VAL A 256 -11.25 18.47 10.65
C VAL A 256 -10.95 17.17 9.89
N PHE A 257 -11.45 16.06 10.41
CA PHE A 257 -11.43 14.77 9.73
C PHE A 257 -12.81 14.46 9.14
N ILE A 258 -12.85 14.00 7.89
CA ILE A 258 -14.09 13.63 7.19
C ILE A 258 -14.05 12.15 6.86
N HIS A 259 -15.00 11.37 7.41
CA HIS A 259 -15.11 9.93 7.17
C HIS A 259 -15.75 9.59 5.82
N CYS A 260 -15.53 8.36 5.39
CA CYS A 260 -16.20 7.69 4.26
C CYS A 260 -16.08 8.41 2.91
N VAL A 261 -14.98 9.14 2.66
CA VAL A 261 -14.77 9.80 1.37
C VAL A 261 -14.54 8.75 0.29
N GLY A 262 -15.48 8.60 -0.64
CA GLY A 262 -15.47 7.57 -1.67
C GLY A 262 -15.69 6.15 -1.17
N SER A 263 -16.33 6.00 0.01
CA SER A 263 -16.74 4.73 0.62
C SER A 263 -18.15 4.87 1.17
N ARG A 264 -19.02 3.86 1.03
CA ARG A 264 -20.45 3.94 1.34
C ARG A 264 -21.15 5.03 0.52
N ASP A 265 -20.69 5.24 -0.70
CA ASP A 265 -21.09 6.32 -1.58
C ASP A 265 -21.53 5.78 -2.95
N LYS A 266 -22.86 5.83 -3.20
CA LYS A 266 -23.46 5.39 -4.47
C LYS A 266 -23.05 6.28 -5.64
N THR A 267 -22.74 7.56 -5.39
CA THR A 267 -22.44 8.51 -6.47
C THR A 267 -21.14 8.19 -7.19
N VAL A 268 -20.23 7.46 -6.53
CA VAL A 268 -18.95 6.99 -7.08
C VAL A 268 -18.89 5.47 -7.24
N GLY A 269 -20.02 4.76 -7.04
CA GLY A 269 -20.13 3.32 -7.21
C GLY A 269 -19.41 2.48 -6.14
N ASN A 270 -19.16 3.04 -4.95
CA ASN A 270 -18.53 2.36 -3.83
C ASN A 270 -19.49 2.25 -2.65
N GLU A 271 -20.47 1.34 -2.74
CA GLU A 271 -21.50 1.18 -1.71
C GLU A 271 -20.99 0.49 -0.44
N TYR A 272 -19.85 -0.17 -0.51
CA TYR A 272 -19.24 -0.90 0.61
C TYR A 272 -18.52 0.03 1.60
N CYS A 273 -18.33 -0.47 2.82
CA CYS A 273 -17.49 0.16 3.85
C CYS A 273 -16.04 -0.27 3.70
N SER A 274 -15.11 0.66 3.76
CA SER A 274 -13.66 0.40 3.74
C SER A 274 -13.10 -0.14 5.07
N ARG A 275 -13.92 -0.36 6.09
CA ARG A 275 -13.66 -1.01 7.39
C ARG A 275 -12.63 -0.32 8.29
N ILE A 276 -11.62 0.34 7.74
CA ILE A 276 -10.50 0.90 8.51
C ILE A 276 -10.62 2.39 8.82
N CYS A 277 -11.46 3.14 8.08
CA CYS A 277 -11.48 4.61 8.16
C CYS A 277 -11.73 5.14 9.57
N CYS A 278 -12.70 4.57 10.30
CA CYS A 278 -13.06 5.01 11.65
C CYS A 278 -11.87 4.89 12.62
N MET A 279 -11.20 3.75 12.61
CA MET A 279 -10.08 3.48 13.52
C MET A 279 -8.80 4.22 13.08
N SER A 280 -8.57 4.32 11.77
CA SER A 280 -7.44 5.10 11.23
C SER A 280 -7.58 6.58 11.60
N THR A 281 -8.78 7.15 11.45
CA THR A 281 -9.05 8.53 11.84
C THR A 281 -8.94 8.73 13.35
N ALA A 282 -9.45 7.81 14.18
CA ALA A 282 -9.29 7.90 15.62
C ALA A 282 -7.80 7.95 16.02
N LYS A 283 -6.96 7.10 15.40
CA LYS A 283 -5.50 7.14 15.58
C LYS A 283 -4.90 8.48 15.12
N GLN A 284 -5.27 8.96 13.93
CA GLN A 284 -4.75 10.22 13.39
C GLN A 284 -5.14 11.43 14.25
N ALA A 285 -6.38 11.46 14.74
CA ALA A 285 -6.86 12.50 15.65
C ALA A 285 -6.11 12.48 16.99
N HIS A 286 -5.82 11.27 17.53
CA HIS A 286 -4.95 11.11 18.69
C HIS A 286 -3.53 11.66 18.42
N LEU A 287 -2.93 11.37 17.26
CA LEU A 287 -1.61 11.88 16.89
C LEU A 287 -1.58 13.42 16.79
N VAL A 288 -2.67 14.05 16.30
CA VAL A 288 -2.78 15.52 16.35
C VAL A 288 -2.80 15.99 17.80
N ARG A 289 -3.60 15.38 18.68
CA ARG A 289 -3.69 15.75 20.10
C ARG A 289 -2.35 15.58 20.82
N GLU A 290 -1.62 14.49 20.54
CA GLU A 290 -0.30 14.22 21.12
C GLU A 290 0.71 15.30 20.72
N LYS A 291 0.73 15.72 19.44
CA LYS A 291 1.73 16.65 18.90
C LYS A 291 1.34 18.12 19.00
N ILE A 292 0.05 18.41 19.02
CA ILE A 292 -0.51 19.77 19.10
C ILE A 292 -1.60 19.77 20.17
N PRO A 293 -1.24 19.84 21.46
CA PRO A 293 -2.18 19.70 22.58
C PRO A 293 -3.36 20.66 22.57
N ASP A 294 -3.16 21.89 22.05
CA ASP A 294 -4.17 22.95 22.01
C ASP A 294 -5.03 22.94 20.73
N ALA A 295 -4.82 21.98 19.81
CA ALA A 295 -5.60 21.91 18.59
C ALA A 295 -7.08 21.60 18.87
N ARG A 296 -7.99 22.25 18.16
CA ARG A 296 -9.40 21.86 18.08
C ARG A 296 -9.56 20.81 17.03
N ILE A 297 -9.97 19.61 17.42
CA ILE A 297 -10.06 18.46 16.53
C ILE A 297 -11.51 18.04 16.42
N THR A 298 -12.02 18.02 15.20
CA THR A 298 -13.39 17.59 14.91
C THR A 298 -13.39 16.44 13.91
N VAL A 299 -14.09 15.36 14.23
CA VAL A 299 -14.32 14.21 13.35
C VAL A 299 -15.78 14.23 12.89
N LEU A 300 -15.99 14.35 11.58
CA LEU A 300 -17.31 14.31 10.95
C LEU A 300 -17.55 12.88 10.42
N TYR A 301 -18.61 12.22 10.92
CA TYR A 301 -18.85 10.81 10.66
C TYR A 301 -20.34 10.50 10.43
N MET A 302 -20.64 9.44 9.68
CA MET A 302 -22.01 8.92 9.52
C MET A 302 -22.39 7.96 10.65
N ASP A 303 -21.52 6.99 10.93
CA ASP A 303 -21.56 6.07 12.07
C ASP A 303 -20.12 5.60 12.40
N MET A 304 -19.91 5.10 13.62
CA MET A 304 -18.63 4.53 14.04
C MET A 304 -18.65 3.01 13.89
N ARG A 305 -17.56 2.47 13.36
CA ARG A 305 -17.35 1.04 13.17
C ARG A 305 -16.04 0.60 13.82
N ALA A 306 -16.15 0.20 15.09
CA ALA A 306 -15.05 -0.22 15.96
C ALA A 306 -15.25 -1.68 16.40
N PHE A 307 -15.27 -2.61 15.45
CA PHE A 307 -15.68 -4.00 15.67
C PHE A 307 -14.52 -4.98 15.95
N GLY A 308 -13.27 -4.52 16.00
CA GLY A 308 -12.11 -5.33 16.41
C GLY A 308 -11.94 -5.36 17.94
N LYS A 309 -11.21 -6.36 18.45
CA LYS A 309 -10.87 -6.44 19.88
C LYS A 309 -10.05 -5.24 20.31
N GLY A 310 -10.51 -4.49 21.31
CA GLY A 310 -9.87 -3.28 21.81
C GLY A 310 -10.14 -2.02 20.96
N PHE A 311 -10.94 -2.10 19.89
CA PHE A 311 -11.21 -0.98 19.02
C PHE A 311 -12.19 0.02 19.63
N GLU A 312 -13.25 -0.48 20.29
CA GLU A 312 -14.22 0.37 20.98
C GLU A 312 -13.56 1.11 22.14
N GLU A 313 -12.77 0.41 22.95
CA GLU A 313 -12.03 0.98 24.07
C GLU A 313 -11.01 2.04 23.60
N PHE A 314 -10.39 1.83 22.45
CA PHE A 314 -9.50 2.82 21.84
C PHE A 314 -10.29 4.05 21.39
N TYR A 315 -11.42 3.88 20.73
CA TYR A 315 -12.28 4.97 20.30
C TYR A 315 -12.78 5.80 21.50
N GLU A 316 -13.27 5.14 22.57
CA GLU A 316 -13.68 5.80 23.79
C GLU A 316 -12.55 6.60 24.45
N ARG A 317 -11.32 6.03 24.45
CA ARG A 317 -10.15 6.74 24.96
C ARG A 317 -9.89 8.02 24.17
N VAL A 318 -9.92 7.95 22.85
CA VAL A 318 -9.69 9.09 21.95
C VAL A 318 -10.75 10.17 22.14
N GLN A 319 -12.01 9.80 22.37
CA GLN A 319 -13.05 10.77 22.72
C GLN A 319 -12.75 11.51 24.03
N LYS A 320 -12.23 10.80 25.04
CA LYS A 320 -11.88 11.41 26.36
C LYS A 320 -10.69 12.38 26.26
N GLU A 321 -9.93 12.36 25.17
CA GLU A 321 -8.87 13.35 24.88
C GLU A 321 -9.41 14.70 24.38
N GLY A 322 -10.74 14.90 24.39
CA GLY A 322 -11.38 16.15 23.98
C GLY A 322 -11.53 16.31 22.47
N ILE A 323 -11.49 15.21 21.71
CA ILE A 323 -11.77 15.20 20.28
C ILE A 323 -13.28 15.21 20.07
N ILE A 324 -13.76 16.15 19.27
CA ILE A 324 -15.20 16.34 19.00
C ILE A 324 -15.62 15.39 17.88
N TYR A 325 -16.52 14.45 18.19
CA TYR A 325 -17.17 13.60 17.19
C TYR A 325 -18.56 14.17 16.90
N ARG A 326 -18.77 14.60 15.64
CA ARG A 326 -20.06 15.13 15.18
C ARG A 326 -20.63 14.24 14.08
N ARG A 327 -21.84 13.75 14.29
CA ARG A 327 -22.52 12.96 13.27
C ARG A 327 -23.04 13.85 12.15
N ALA A 328 -22.34 13.80 11.03
CA ALA A 328 -22.58 14.69 9.91
C ALA A 328 -22.10 14.08 8.59
N ASN A 329 -22.66 14.56 7.49
CA ASN A 329 -22.14 14.35 6.16
C ASN A 329 -21.89 15.73 5.52
N PRO A 330 -20.65 16.21 5.45
CA PRO A 330 -20.32 17.51 4.90
C PRO A 330 -20.77 17.63 3.44
N SER A 331 -21.29 18.80 3.08
CA SER A 331 -21.74 19.10 1.73
C SER A 331 -20.64 19.69 0.85
N GLU A 332 -19.78 20.52 1.43
CA GLU A 332 -18.70 21.19 0.70
C GLU A 332 -17.61 21.74 1.62
N ILE A 333 -16.43 21.92 1.02
CA ILE A 333 -15.32 22.71 1.59
C ILE A 333 -15.07 23.89 0.67
N TYR A 334 -15.02 25.09 1.22
CA TYR A 334 -14.76 26.31 0.47
C TYR A 334 -13.89 27.29 1.25
N LYS A 335 -13.33 28.29 0.55
CA LYS A 335 -12.55 29.37 1.20
C LYS A 335 -13.42 30.59 1.49
N LYS A 336 -13.32 31.11 2.73
CA LYS A 336 -13.94 32.35 3.17
C LYS A 336 -12.88 33.15 3.96
N ASN A 337 -12.58 34.36 3.53
CA ASN A 337 -11.59 35.25 4.18
C ASN A 337 -10.20 34.58 4.36
N GLY A 338 -9.79 33.69 3.45
CA GLY A 338 -8.50 33.00 3.52
C GLY A 338 -8.51 31.71 4.33
N MET A 339 -9.54 31.44 5.11
CA MET A 339 -9.73 30.21 5.90
C MET A 339 -10.53 29.17 5.12
N LEU A 340 -10.29 27.88 5.37
CA LEU A 340 -11.19 26.82 4.91
C LEU A 340 -12.43 26.78 5.79
N MET A 341 -13.56 26.61 5.17
CA MET A 341 -14.86 26.36 5.82
C MET A 341 -15.37 25.00 5.42
N VAL A 342 -15.68 24.16 6.38
CA VAL A 342 -16.36 22.88 6.18
C VAL A 342 -17.83 23.06 6.52
N LYS A 343 -18.69 22.89 5.53
CA LYS A 343 -20.14 23.07 5.66
C LYS A 343 -20.86 21.72 5.64
N GLY A 344 -21.87 21.58 6.47
CA GLY A 344 -22.67 20.37 6.55
C GLY A 344 -23.89 20.53 7.43
N GLU A 345 -24.53 19.40 7.74
CA GLU A 345 -25.67 19.31 8.67
C GLU A 345 -25.32 18.32 9.78
N ASP A 346 -25.55 18.73 11.01
CA ASP A 346 -25.53 17.84 12.17
C ASP A 346 -26.81 16.98 12.13
N THR A 347 -26.66 15.72 11.79
CA THR A 347 -27.79 14.82 11.56
C THR A 347 -28.47 14.33 12.84
N LEU A 348 -27.95 14.64 14.03
CA LEU A 348 -28.61 14.39 15.32
C LEU A 348 -29.46 15.58 15.73
N MET A 349 -28.95 16.78 15.49
CA MET A 349 -29.65 18.03 15.87
C MET A 349 -30.57 18.56 14.77
N GLY A 350 -30.35 18.14 13.50
CA GLY A 350 -31.07 18.67 12.34
C GLY A 350 -30.66 20.11 12.00
N GLU A 351 -29.47 20.55 12.38
CA GLU A 351 -29.02 21.91 12.24
C GLU A 351 -27.82 22.01 11.26
N PRO A 352 -27.84 23.02 10.35
CA PRO A 352 -26.66 23.29 9.52
C PRO A 352 -25.52 23.84 10.36
N PHE A 353 -24.28 23.55 9.94
CA PHE A 353 -23.08 24.11 10.55
C PHE A 353 -22.05 24.56 9.50
N GLU A 354 -21.19 25.46 9.91
CA GLU A 354 -19.93 25.81 9.25
C GLU A 354 -18.82 25.75 10.30
N ILE A 355 -17.74 25.02 9.99
CA ILE A 355 -16.55 24.87 10.85
C ILE A 355 -15.35 25.44 10.12
N GLU A 356 -14.59 26.34 10.77
CA GLU A 356 -13.29 26.78 10.30
C GLU A 356 -12.27 25.64 10.41
N ALA A 357 -11.37 25.53 9.44
CA ALA A 357 -10.31 24.53 9.43
C ALA A 357 -8.99 25.09 8.87
N ASP A 358 -7.90 24.84 9.57
CA ASP A 358 -6.54 25.03 9.06
C ASP A 358 -6.09 23.82 8.24
N LEU A 359 -6.55 22.63 8.61
CA LEU A 359 -6.27 21.35 7.97
C LEU A 359 -7.54 20.49 7.90
N VAL A 360 -7.81 19.96 6.73
CA VAL A 360 -8.85 18.93 6.54
C VAL A 360 -8.20 17.63 6.08
N VAL A 361 -8.56 16.53 6.75
CA VAL A 361 -8.07 15.18 6.40
C VAL A 361 -9.25 14.32 5.94
N LEU A 362 -9.19 13.89 4.70
CA LEU A 362 -10.19 13.04 4.08
C LEU A 362 -9.86 11.57 4.33
N ALA A 363 -10.69 10.86 5.08
CA ALA A 363 -10.57 9.42 5.24
C ALA A 363 -11.03 8.71 3.96
N ALA A 364 -10.14 8.72 2.96
CA ALA A 364 -10.37 8.12 1.65
C ALA A 364 -10.58 6.60 1.77
N GLY A 365 -11.58 6.08 1.06
CA GLY A 365 -11.91 4.66 1.04
C GLY A 365 -10.83 3.81 0.35
N LEU A 366 -10.86 2.50 0.62
CA LEU A 366 -10.05 1.52 -0.09
C LEU A 366 -10.79 1.09 -1.35
N THR A 367 -10.09 1.10 -2.47
CA THR A 367 -10.63 0.65 -3.77
C THR A 367 -9.76 -0.47 -4.35
N PRO A 368 -10.33 -1.31 -5.22
CA PRO A 368 -9.53 -2.27 -5.97
C PRO A 368 -8.39 -1.58 -6.72
N ARG A 369 -7.27 -2.29 -6.86
CA ARG A 369 -6.08 -1.74 -7.50
C ARG A 369 -6.35 -1.32 -8.94
N ARG A 370 -5.89 -0.13 -9.32
CA ARG A 370 -5.98 0.38 -10.69
C ARG A 370 -5.02 -0.37 -11.61
N GLY A 371 -5.42 -0.57 -12.86
CA GLY A 371 -4.62 -1.31 -13.83
C GLY A 371 -4.62 -2.82 -13.62
N ASP A 372 -5.46 -3.31 -12.71
CA ASP A 372 -5.56 -4.73 -12.37
C ASP A 372 -6.37 -5.54 -13.42
N GLU A 373 -6.99 -4.85 -14.41
CA GLU A 373 -7.76 -5.50 -15.46
C GLU A 373 -6.90 -6.44 -16.32
N ILE A 374 -5.68 -6.01 -16.69
CA ILE A 374 -4.75 -6.82 -17.48
C ILE A 374 -4.31 -8.02 -16.63
N PHE A 375 -3.93 -7.75 -15.39
CA PHE A 375 -3.47 -8.78 -14.45
C PHE A 375 -4.57 -9.78 -14.11
N ARG A 376 -5.82 -9.31 -13.97
CA ARG A 376 -7.00 -10.18 -13.84
C ARG A 376 -7.13 -11.16 -15.02
N GLY A 377 -6.91 -10.68 -16.25
CA GLY A 377 -6.89 -11.53 -17.44
C GLY A 377 -5.82 -12.61 -17.36
N VAL A 378 -4.62 -12.28 -16.88
CA VAL A 378 -3.50 -13.21 -16.67
C VAL A 378 -3.87 -14.30 -15.66
N LEU A 379 -4.46 -13.91 -14.52
CA LEU A 379 -4.92 -14.86 -13.49
C LEU A 379 -6.21 -15.59 -13.89
N GLY A 380 -7.02 -15.00 -14.77
CA GLY A 380 -8.35 -15.48 -15.14
C GLY A 380 -9.33 -15.52 -13.96
N LEU A 381 -9.20 -14.56 -13.02
CA LEU A 381 -10.06 -14.44 -11.85
C LEU A 381 -11.25 -13.51 -12.14
N GLU A 382 -12.36 -13.74 -11.46
CA GLU A 382 -13.55 -12.90 -11.51
C GLU A 382 -13.49 -11.80 -10.43
N ARG A 383 -14.35 -10.79 -10.59
CA ARG A 383 -14.57 -9.74 -9.59
C ARG A 383 -15.97 -9.85 -9.01
N SER A 384 -16.08 -9.53 -7.73
CA SER A 384 -17.34 -9.29 -7.03
C SER A 384 -18.00 -7.97 -7.45
N SER A 385 -19.21 -7.71 -6.99
CA SER A 385 -19.94 -6.48 -7.29
C SER A 385 -19.23 -5.20 -6.82
N ASP A 386 -18.39 -5.30 -5.79
CA ASP A 386 -17.54 -4.20 -5.27
C ASP A 386 -16.20 -4.05 -6.03
N ARG A 387 -16.01 -4.88 -7.09
CA ARG A 387 -14.86 -4.89 -7.99
C ARG A 387 -13.55 -5.42 -7.39
N PHE A 388 -13.53 -5.91 -6.16
CA PHE A 388 -12.42 -6.71 -5.63
C PHE A 388 -12.41 -8.10 -6.25
N TYR A 389 -11.36 -8.90 -6.05
CA TYR A 389 -11.36 -10.29 -6.51
C TYR A 389 -12.46 -11.09 -5.81
N ALA A 390 -13.27 -11.79 -6.60
CA ALA A 390 -14.32 -12.64 -6.08
C ALA A 390 -13.72 -13.86 -5.37
N GLN A 391 -14.22 -14.14 -4.17
CA GLN A 391 -13.97 -15.41 -3.50
C GLN A 391 -14.91 -16.48 -4.08
N ASN A 392 -14.51 -17.73 -3.94
CA ASN A 392 -15.40 -18.85 -4.26
C ASN A 392 -16.67 -18.78 -3.39
N PRO A 393 -17.87 -18.98 -3.95
CA PRO A 393 -19.09 -19.08 -3.16
C PRO A 393 -18.97 -20.18 -2.08
N GLY A 394 -19.07 -19.81 -0.83
CA GLY A 394 -18.92 -20.69 0.33
C GLY A 394 -18.31 -19.96 1.52
N PHE A 395 -17.95 -20.72 2.56
CA PHE A 395 -17.39 -20.17 3.79
C PHE A 395 -15.85 -20.06 3.80
N ASP A 396 -15.19 -20.28 2.65
CA ASP A 396 -13.74 -20.20 2.58
C ASP A 396 -13.28 -18.84 2.03
N PRO A 397 -12.77 -17.95 2.90
CA PRO A 397 -12.46 -16.56 2.55
C PRO A 397 -11.16 -16.41 1.74
N VAL A 398 -10.39 -17.48 1.51
CA VAL A 398 -9.09 -17.43 0.83
C VAL A 398 -9.10 -18.11 -0.55
N LEU A 399 -10.15 -18.88 -0.86
CA LEU A 399 -10.28 -19.52 -2.17
C LEU A 399 -10.70 -18.51 -3.25
N SER A 400 -10.00 -18.53 -4.36
CA SER A 400 -10.47 -17.90 -5.59
C SER A 400 -11.40 -18.85 -6.35
N GLY A 401 -11.96 -18.39 -7.47
CA GLY A 401 -12.72 -19.27 -8.39
C GLY A 401 -11.85 -20.28 -9.16
N LYS A 402 -10.52 -20.30 -8.94
CA LYS A 402 -9.56 -21.19 -9.61
C LYS A 402 -8.78 -22.03 -8.62
N GLU A 403 -8.72 -23.34 -8.87
CA GLU A 403 -7.92 -24.26 -8.08
C GLU A 403 -6.44 -23.87 -8.14
N GLY A 404 -5.76 -23.92 -6.98
CA GLY A 404 -4.33 -23.57 -6.87
C GLY A 404 -4.03 -22.09 -6.76
N ILE A 405 -5.04 -21.21 -6.87
CA ILE A 405 -4.89 -19.76 -6.71
C ILE A 405 -5.69 -19.29 -5.50
N PHE A 406 -4.99 -18.65 -4.56
CA PHE A 406 -5.51 -18.19 -3.28
C PHE A 406 -5.47 -16.67 -3.16
N LEU A 407 -6.38 -16.08 -2.40
CA LEU A 407 -6.47 -14.63 -2.18
C LEU A 407 -6.03 -14.27 -0.76
N ALA A 408 -5.24 -13.22 -0.61
CA ALA A 408 -4.75 -12.74 0.68
C ALA A 408 -4.83 -11.21 0.80
N GLY A 409 -5.44 -10.74 1.87
CA GLY A 409 -5.53 -9.32 2.22
C GLY A 409 -6.50 -8.52 1.36
N CYS A 410 -6.19 -7.23 1.19
CA CYS A 410 -7.12 -6.26 0.62
C CYS A 410 -7.37 -6.42 -0.90
N CYS A 411 -6.73 -7.32 -1.58
CA CYS A 411 -7.08 -7.63 -2.98
C CYS A 411 -8.49 -8.27 -3.10
N GLN A 412 -8.96 -8.92 -2.03
CA GLN A 412 -10.26 -9.59 -1.96
C GLN A 412 -11.35 -8.70 -1.35
N ALA A 413 -11.03 -7.91 -0.33
CA ALA A 413 -11.92 -6.93 0.31
C ALA A 413 -11.12 -6.03 1.26
N PRO A 414 -11.64 -4.85 1.64
CA PRO A 414 -11.04 -4.01 2.66
C PRO A 414 -10.84 -4.76 3.99
N ARG A 415 -9.62 -4.68 4.57
CA ARG A 415 -9.23 -5.33 5.82
C ARG A 415 -8.26 -4.47 6.60
N ASP A 416 -8.24 -4.61 7.92
CA ASP A 416 -7.16 -4.12 8.77
C ASP A 416 -5.92 -5.04 8.72
N ILE A 417 -4.86 -4.65 9.40
CA ILE A 417 -3.60 -5.40 9.40
C ILE A 417 -3.74 -6.78 10.06
N PRO A 418 -4.34 -6.93 11.27
CA PRO A 418 -4.56 -8.23 11.88
C PRO A 418 -5.36 -9.22 11.01
N ASP A 419 -6.48 -8.78 10.46
CA ASP A 419 -7.31 -9.61 9.57
C ASP A 419 -6.56 -9.98 8.28
N THR A 420 -5.77 -9.04 7.76
CA THR A 420 -4.91 -9.27 6.58
C THR A 420 -3.87 -10.35 6.84
N VAL A 421 -3.19 -10.29 7.97
CA VAL A 421 -2.17 -11.28 8.37
C VAL A 421 -2.82 -12.65 8.58
N ALA A 422 -3.95 -12.71 9.29
CA ALA A 422 -4.67 -13.97 9.53
C ALA A 422 -5.13 -14.64 8.22
N GLN A 423 -5.67 -13.85 7.29
CA GLN A 423 -6.08 -14.36 5.98
C GLN A 423 -4.88 -14.83 5.15
N ALA A 424 -3.76 -14.11 5.19
CA ALA A 424 -2.54 -14.48 4.47
C ALA A 424 -1.99 -15.84 4.96
N SER A 425 -2.01 -16.07 6.29
CA SER A 425 -1.63 -17.36 6.87
C SER A 425 -2.60 -18.48 6.47
N GLY A 426 -3.90 -18.19 6.37
CA GLY A 426 -4.90 -19.14 5.84
C GLY A 426 -4.64 -19.50 4.37
N ALA A 427 -4.34 -18.51 3.53
CA ALA A 427 -3.98 -18.73 2.12
C ALA A 427 -2.68 -19.55 1.98
N ALA A 428 -1.67 -19.25 2.80
CA ALA A 428 -0.42 -20.00 2.85
C ALA A 428 -0.64 -21.47 3.26
N ALA A 429 -1.49 -21.71 4.28
CA ALA A 429 -1.81 -23.06 4.72
C ALA A 429 -2.45 -23.90 3.60
N LEU A 430 -3.42 -23.33 2.86
CA LEU A 430 -4.05 -24.02 1.73
C LEU A 430 -3.07 -24.21 0.56
N ALA A 431 -2.22 -23.24 0.25
CA ALA A 431 -1.15 -23.40 -0.73
C ALA A 431 -0.24 -24.58 -0.36
N CYS A 432 0.19 -24.67 0.90
CA CYS A 432 1.00 -25.80 1.40
C CYS A 432 0.30 -27.15 1.26
N THR A 433 -1.03 -27.23 1.37
CA THR A 433 -1.75 -28.51 1.16
C THR A 433 -1.60 -29.02 -0.29
N ILE A 434 -1.58 -28.11 -1.27
CA ILE A 434 -1.30 -28.48 -2.67
C ILE A 434 0.15 -28.91 -2.81
N LEU A 435 1.10 -28.08 -2.33
CA LEU A 435 2.54 -28.33 -2.47
C LEU A 435 3.00 -29.63 -1.79
N SER A 436 2.27 -30.07 -0.74
CA SER A 436 2.59 -31.30 0.02
C SER A 436 2.01 -32.56 -0.61
N LYS A 437 1.09 -32.46 -1.57
CA LYS A 437 0.49 -33.65 -2.20
C LYS A 437 1.58 -34.39 -2.97
N LYS A 438 2.09 -35.51 -2.42
CA LYS A 438 2.81 -36.49 -3.22
C LYS A 438 1.80 -37.15 -4.16
N LYS A 439 2.19 -37.36 -5.42
CA LYS A 439 1.44 -38.29 -6.26
C LYS A 439 1.38 -39.61 -5.51
N LEU A 440 0.17 -40.09 -5.21
CA LEU A 440 -0.04 -41.48 -4.87
C LEU A 440 0.24 -42.22 -6.19
N GLU A 441 1.36 -42.96 -6.24
CA GLU A 441 1.66 -43.90 -7.29
C GLU A 441 0.61 -45.02 -7.34
#